data_45c0cc5eedb46b2bc423d1dde386a828
#
_entry.id   45c0cc5eedb46b2bc423d1dde386a828
#
_cell.length_a   1.000
_cell.length_b   1.000
_cell.length_c   1.000
_cell.angle_alpha   90.00
_cell.angle_beta   90.00
_cell.angle_gamma   90.00
#
_symmetry.space_group_name_H-M   'P 1'
#
loop_
_entity.id
_entity.type
_entity.pdbx_description
1 polymer ?
#
loop_
_entity_poly.entity_id
_entity_poly.type
_entity_poly.pdbx_seq_one_letter_code
_entity_poly.pdbx_strand_id
1 'polypeptide(L)'
;VNRRVAVIGFAQSPCLSEAGTTSGVETLVPVLRDALAGAGLHRREVDFWCSGSSDYLAGRAFSFVNAVDAIGAFPPICESHVEMDAAWAFYEAYVKILAGEAETALVYGFGKSSAGRLRRVLALQLDPYATAPLWPDSVSIAALQARLALDAGILSERDMAEVAVRSRADAATNPYAQVAGETTAERLLAEPYLADPLRVHDCAPVGDGAAALVLAADDRARRQHERPAWITGAAHRIDPQTLGERDLTAVPSATAAAAAAELPADLDAAELHAPFTHQELLLRTALGLGDGVRINPSGGALCGNPMFSAGLNRIGAAATLVMSGQAGRVAAHATSGPALQQNLVCVLEAGR
;
A
#
# COMPACT_ATOMS: atom_id res chain seq x y z
N VAL A 1 4.51 28.59 -10.38
CA VAL A 1 3.81 28.59 -9.07
C VAL A 1 4.08 27.24 -8.46
N ASN A 2 4.76 27.20 -7.31
CA ASN A 2 5.09 25.95 -6.63
C ASN A 2 3.85 25.52 -5.85
N ARG A 3 2.94 24.76 -6.51
CA ARG A 3 1.67 24.31 -5.94
C ARG A 3 1.95 23.18 -4.94
N ARG A 4 1.37 23.26 -3.75
CA ARG A 4 1.49 22.24 -2.71
C ARG A 4 0.23 21.38 -2.67
N VAL A 5 0.40 20.12 -2.34
CA VAL A 5 -0.72 19.16 -2.19
C VAL A 5 -0.64 18.53 -0.81
N ALA A 6 -1.77 18.33 -0.18
CA ALA A 6 -1.86 17.63 1.10
C ALA A 6 -2.96 16.57 1.11
N VAL A 7 -2.75 15.54 1.93
CA VAL A 7 -3.82 14.65 2.37
C VAL A 7 -4.62 15.36 3.46
N ILE A 8 -5.94 15.39 3.31
CA ILE A 8 -6.89 16.04 4.23
C ILE A 8 -7.95 15.09 4.77
N GLY A 9 -8.00 13.87 4.29
CA GLY A 9 -8.93 12.84 4.77
C GLY A 9 -8.49 11.45 4.35
N PHE A 10 -8.72 10.48 5.20
CA PHE A 10 -8.46 9.07 4.94
C PHE A 10 -9.45 8.20 5.70
N ALA A 11 -9.93 7.15 5.05
CA ALA A 11 -10.71 6.09 5.67
C ALA A 11 -10.39 4.75 5.03
N GLN A 12 -10.55 3.68 5.81
CA GLN A 12 -10.42 2.31 5.35
C GLN A 12 -11.46 1.42 6.01
N SER A 13 -11.81 0.32 5.38
CA SER A 13 -12.59 -0.74 6.01
C SER A 13 -11.70 -1.64 6.89
N PRO A 14 -12.23 -2.40 7.84
CA PRO A 14 -11.53 -3.55 8.39
C PRO A 14 -11.05 -4.48 7.27
N CYS A 15 -9.85 -5.04 7.42
CA CYS A 15 -9.37 -6.08 6.54
C CYS A 15 -9.94 -7.43 7.02
N LEU A 16 -10.78 -8.03 6.21
CA LEU A 16 -11.47 -9.29 6.54
C LEU A 16 -10.84 -10.45 5.76
N SER A 17 -10.69 -11.60 6.40
CA SER A 17 -10.25 -12.82 5.72
C SER A 17 -11.22 -13.23 4.61
N GLU A 18 -12.52 -12.93 4.81
CA GLU A 18 -13.59 -13.16 3.85
C GLU A 18 -14.76 -12.22 4.14
N ALA A 19 -15.13 -11.41 3.16
CA ALA A 19 -16.28 -10.49 3.25
C ALA A 19 -17.63 -11.20 2.92
N GLY A 20 -17.63 -12.50 2.70
CA GLY A 20 -18.82 -13.30 2.43
C GLY A 20 -19.58 -12.79 1.20
N THR A 21 -20.85 -12.47 1.36
CA THR A 21 -21.73 -11.98 0.29
C THR A 21 -21.60 -10.49 0.01
N THR A 22 -20.94 -9.72 0.89
CA THR A 22 -20.73 -8.28 0.72
C THR A 22 -19.90 -8.01 -0.56
N SER A 23 -20.41 -7.20 -1.45
CA SER A 23 -19.68 -6.82 -2.67
C SER A 23 -18.58 -5.79 -2.37
N GLY A 24 -17.62 -5.66 -3.29
CA GLY A 24 -16.60 -4.61 -3.20
C GLY A 24 -17.20 -3.20 -3.17
N VAL A 25 -18.30 -2.97 -3.91
CA VAL A 25 -19.03 -1.70 -3.91
C VAL A 25 -19.65 -1.41 -2.55
N GLU A 26 -20.31 -2.40 -1.94
CA GLU A 26 -20.88 -2.26 -0.59
C GLU A 26 -19.83 -1.99 0.47
N THR A 27 -18.64 -2.59 0.33
CA THR A 27 -17.49 -2.29 1.21
C THR A 27 -16.98 -0.87 0.99
N LEU A 28 -16.99 -0.38 -0.24
CA LEU A 28 -16.45 0.93 -0.63
C LEU A 28 -17.33 2.10 -0.16
N VAL A 29 -18.66 1.99 -0.23
CA VAL A 29 -19.60 3.10 0.10
C VAL A 29 -19.34 3.76 1.45
N PRO A 30 -19.26 3.02 2.59
CA PRO A 30 -18.97 3.64 3.87
C PRO A 30 -17.57 4.29 3.93
N VAL A 31 -16.58 3.69 3.27
CA VAL A 31 -15.21 4.22 3.24
C VAL A 31 -15.14 5.56 2.51
N LEU A 32 -15.81 5.70 1.37
CA LEU A 32 -15.92 6.97 0.64
C LEU A 32 -16.60 8.05 1.48
N ARG A 33 -17.71 7.71 2.12
CA ARG A 33 -18.44 8.63 3.01
C ARG A 33 -17.54 9.11 4.14
N ASP A 34 -16.84 8.20 4.80
CA ASP A 34 -16.05 8.51 5.99
C ASP A 34 -14.79 9.31 5.62
N ALA A 35 -14.15 9.03 4.47
CA ALA A 35 -13.03 9.83 3.95
C ALA A 35 -13.46 11.26 3.62
N LEU A 36 -14.61 11.45 2.97
CA LEU A 36 -15.16 12.77 2.66
C LEU A 36 -15.56 13.52 3.95
N ALA A 37 -16.19 12.84 4.90
CA ALA A 37 -16.56 13.43 6.19
C ALA A 37 -15.33 13.90 6.97
N GLY A 38 -14.27 13.07 7.01
CA GLY A 38 -12.98 13.42 7.63
C GLY A 38 -12.29 14.61 6.97
N ALA A 39 -12.48 14.77 5.66
CA ALA A 39 -11.98 15.91 4.90
C ALA A 39 -12.88 17.16 4.99
N GLY A 40 -14.06 17.08 5.60
CA GLY A 40 -15.03 18.18 5.62
C GLY A 40 -15.57 18.57 4.23
N LEU A 41 -15.58 17.61 3.29
CA LEU A 41 -16.02 17.83 1.91
C LEU A 41 -17.33 17.09 1.59
N HIS A 42 -18.17 17.77 0.81
CA HIS A 42 -19.26 17.09 0.12
C HIS A 42 -18.75 16.50 -1.19
N ARG A 43 -19.31 15.36 -1.64
CA ARG A 43 -18.85 14.68 -2.87
C ARG A 43 -18.83 15.57 -4.12
N ARG A 44 -19.72 16.58 -4.20
CA ARG A 44 -19.77 17.55 -5.32
C ARG A 44 -18.62 18.57 -5.33
N GLU A 45 -17.83 18.60 -4.27
CA GLU A 45 -16.65 19.46 -4.13
C GLU A 45 -15.35 18.71 -4.48
N VAL A 46 -15.47 17.47 -4.95
CA VAL A 46 -14.35 16.68 -5.48
C VAL A 46 -14.27 16.90 -6.98
N ASP A 47 -13.18 17.53 -7.43
CA ASP A 47 -12.97 17.85 -8.84
C ASP A 47 -12.54 16.64 -9.66
N PHE A 48 -11.77 15.72 -9.04
CA PHE A 48 -11.22 14.55 -9.71
C PHE A 48 -11.32 13.28 -8.84
N TRP A 49 -11.77 12.19 -9.45
CA TRP A 49 -11.87 10.87 -8.81
C TRP A 49 -10.91 9.91 -9.50
N CYS A 50 -10.16 9.11 -8.73
CA CYS A 50 -9.24 8.15 -9.32
C CYS A 50 -9.27 6.83 -8.56
N SER A 51 -9.48 5.74 -9.28
CA SER A 51 -9.52 4.40 -8.69
C SER A 51 -8.30 3.56 -9.07
N GLY A 52 -7.91 2.66 -8.16
CA GLY A 52 -7.01 1.56 -8.45
C GLY A 52 -7.74 0.23 -8.33
N SER A 53 -7.66 -0.63 -9.35
CA SER A 53 -8.26 -1.96 -9.35
C SER A 53 -7.61 -2.87 -10.40
N SER A 54 -8.10 -4.09 -10.54
CA SER A 54 -7.74 -4.99 -11.62
C SER A 54 -8.93 -5.82 -12.07
N ASP A 55 -9.14 -5.90 -13.39
CA ASP A 55 -10.17 -6.71 -14.01
C ASP A 55 -10.00 -8.19 -13.68
N TYR A 56 -8.76 -8.69 -13.66
CA TYR A 56 -8.48 -10.08 -13.34
C TYR A 56 -8.92 -10.48 -11.92
N LEU A 57 -8.73 -9.61 -10.94
CA LEU A 57 -9.11 -9.89 -9.55
C LEU A 57 -10.56 -9.54 -9.25
N ALA A 58 -11.17 -8.66 -10.03
CA ALA A 58 -12.60 -8.42 -10.00
C ALA A 58 -13.41 -9.51 -10.74
N GLY A 59 -12.74 -10.36 -11.53
CA GLY A 59 -13.35 -11.47 -12.26
C GLY A 59 -14.16 -11.06 -13.49
N ARG A 60 -14.05 -9.80 -13.92
CA ARG A 60 -14.71 -9.27 -15.12
C ARG A 60 -14.02 -8.03 -15.67
N ALA A 61 -14.17 -7.81 -16.97
CA ALA A 61 -13.66 -6.61 -17.62
C ALA A 61 -14.39 -5.34 -17.12
N PHE A 62 -13.69 -4.22 -17.18
CA PHE A 62 -14.18 -2.91 -16.76
C PHE A 62 -14.66 -2.88 -15.30
N SER A 63 -13.89 -3.47 -14.40
CA SER A 63 -14.24 -3.60 -12.98
C SER A 63 -14.51 -2.26 -12.31
N PHE A 64 -13.84 -1.19 -12.73
CA PHE A 64 -14.02 0.18 -12.21
C PHE A 64 -15.46 0.70 -12.42
N VAL A 65 -16.18 0.26 -13.47
CA VAL A 65 -17.57 0.68 -13.74
C VAL A 65 -18.49 0.37 -12.55
N ASN A 66 -18.22 -0.71 -11.81
CA ASN A 66 -19.01 -1.03 -10.63
C ASN A 66 -18.84 -0.02 -9.50
N ALA A 67 -17.68 0.61 -9.40
CA ALA A 67 -17.42 1.61 -8.40
C ALA A 67 -18.14 2.94 -8.69
N VAL A 68 -18.55 3.18 -9.95
CA VAL A 68 -19.30 4.39 -10.34
C VAL A 68 -20.59 4.53 -9.53
N ASP A 69 -21.26 3.41 -9.22
CA ASP A 69 -22.46 3.43 -8.37
C ASP A 69 -22.16 3.83 -6.94
N ALA A 70 -20.98 3.46 -6.42
CA ALA A 70 -20.55 3.85 -5.07
C ALA A 70 -20.19 5.34 -4.97
N ILE A 71 -19.49 5.88 -5.97
CA ILE A 71 -19.06 7.29 -5.98
C ILE A 71 -20.19 8.24 -6.39
N GLY A 72 -21.19 7.74 -7.13
CA GLY A 72 -22.36 8.50 -7.54
C GLY A 72 -22.04 9.53 -8.63
N ALA A 73 -22.05 9.14 -9.90
CA ALA A 73 -21.69 9.97 -11.05
C ALA A 73 -22.82 10.90 -11.57
N PHE A 74 -23.72 11.33 -10.70
CA PHE A 74 -24.76 12.31 -11.04
C PHE A 74 -24.71 13.52 -10.10
N PRO A 75 -24.49 14.76 -10.61
CA PRO A 75 -24.16 15.12 -11.99
C PRO A 75 -22.86 14.44 -12.49
N PRO A 76 -22.58 14.42 -13.78
CA PRO A 76 -21.34 13.84 -14.33
C PRO A 76 -20.08 14.35 -13.63
N ILE A 77 -19.13 13.45 -13.40
CA ILE A 77 -17.88 13.70 -12.70
C ILE A 77 -16.68 13.50 -13.62
N CYS A 78 -15.52 14.05 -13.23
CA CYS A 78 -14.23 13.74 -13.83
C CYS A 78 -13.62 12.55 -13.10
N GLU A 79 -13.42 11.43 -13.80
CA GLU A 79 -12.94 10.18 -13.23
C GLU A 79 -11.85 9.56 -14.11
N SER A 80 -10.90 8.90 -13.49
CA SER A 80 -9.86 8.10 -14.13
C SER A 80 -9.62 6.81 -13.34
N HIS A 81 -8.90 5.88 -13.98
CA HIS A 81 -8.66 4.56 -13.44
C HIS A 81 -7.25 4.07 -13.77
N VAL A 82 -6.59 3.42 -12.82
CA VAL A 82 -5.33 2.73 -13.02
C VAL A 82 -5.50 1.23 -12.73
N GLU A 83 -4.95 0.39 -13.62
CA GLU A 83 -4.93 -1.08 -13.47
C GLU A 83 -3.81 -1.50 -12.50
N MET A 84 -3.87 -0.99 -11.25
CA MET A 84 -2.89 -1.20 -10.19
C MET A 84 -3.50 -0.92 -8.81
N ASP A 85 -2.68 -1.02 -7.75
CA ASP A 85 -3.03 -0.54 -6.41
C ASP A 85 -3.35 0.97 -6.44
N ALA A 86 -4.30 1.39 -5.63
CA ALA A 86 -4.72 2.79 -5.52
C ALA A 86 -3.61 3.76 -5.06
N ALA A 87 -2.45 3.27 -4.64
CA ALA A 87 -1.27 4.11 -4.45
C ALA A 87 -0.80 4.75 -5.78
N TRP A 88 -0.99 4.09 -6.92
CA TRP A 88 -0.71 4.69 -8.23
C TRP A 88 -1.82 5.64 -8.68
N ALA A 89 -3.08 5.36 -8.30
CA ALA A 89 -4.16 6.32 -8.45
C ALA A 89 -3.94 7.58 -7.61
N PHE A 90 -3.35 7.44 -6.41
CA PHE A 90 -2.89 8.58 -5.61
C PHE A 90 -1.84 9.41 -6.37
N TYR A 91 -0.86 8.76 -6.99
CA TYR A 91 0.17 9.46 -7.77
C TYR A 91 -0.43 10.22 -8.96
N GLU A 92 -1.38 9.63 -9.68
CA GLU A 92 -2.13 10.29 -10.76
C GLU A 92 -2.86 11.54 -10.25
N ALA A 93 -3.62 11.41 -9.17
CA ALA A 93 -4.35 12.53 -8.57
C ALA A 93 -3.41 13.63 -8.05
N TYR A 94 -2.29 13.25 -7.44
CA TYR A 94 -1.26 14.18 -6.98
C TYR A 94 -0.69 15.02 -8.13
N VAL A 95 -0.33 14.38 -9.24
CA VAL A 95 0.21 15.06 -10.44
C VAL A 95 -0.84 15.98 -11.05
N LYS A 96 -2.12 15.59 -11.14
CA LYS A 96 -3.20 16.44 -11.64
C LYS A 96 -3.40 17.71 -10.81
N ILE A 97 -3.34 17.58 -9.48
CA ILE A 97 -3.42 18.76 -8.60
C ILE A 97 -2.19 19.65 -8.77
N LEU A 98 -0.98 19.09 -8.85
CA LEU A 98 0.24 19.87 -9.10
C LEU A 98 0.19 20.63 -10.44
N ALA A 99 -0.37 20.00 -11.48
CA ALA A 99 -0.56 20.60 -12.81
C ALA A 99 -1.63 21.70 -12.81
N GLY A 100 -2.44 21.83 -11.75
CA GLY A 100 -3.53 22.80 -11.67
C GLY A 100 -4.81 22.38 -12.38
N GLU A 101 -4.95 21.10 -12.74
CA GLU A 101 -6.15 20.56 -13.39
C GLU A 101 -7.28 20.28 -12.38
N ALA A 102 -6.96 20.16 -11.09
CA ALA A 102 -7.90 19.95 -10.00
C ALA A 102 -7.43 20.68 -8.73
N GLU A 103 -8.37 21.10 -7.88
CA GLU A 103 -8.11 21.62 -6.54
C GLU A 103 -8.26 20.54 -5.47
N THR A 104 -9.13 19.57 -5.73
CA THR A 104 -9.46 18.46 -4.83
C THR A 104 -9.53 17.17 -5.62
N ALA A 105 -9.07 16.07 -5.00
CA ALA A 105 -9.22 14.75 -5.57
C ALA A 105 -9.56 13.72 -4.50
N LEU A 106 -10.33 12.70 -4.87
CA LEU A 106 -10.57 11.52 -4.06
C LEU A 106 -10.02 10.30 -4.78
N VAL A 107 -9.14 9.59 -4.08
CA VAL A 107 -8.50 8.35 -4.55
C VAL A 107 -9.07 7.18 -3.76
N TYR A 108 -9.36 6.08 -4.42
CA TYR A 108 -9.89 4.89 -3.75
C TYR A 108 -9.44 3.59 -4.40
N GLY A 109 -9.47 2.53 -3.61
CA GLY A 109 -9.27 1.16 -4.07
C GLY A 109 -10.01 0.19 -3.19
N PHE A 110 -10.38 -0.94 -3.75
CA PHE A 110 -11.03 -2.03 -3.05
C PHE A 110 -10.66 -3.37 -3.68
N GLY A 111 -10.68 -4.41 -2.87
CA GLY A 111 -10.42 -5.76 -3.33
C GLY A 111 -11.24 -6.80 -2.56
N LYS A 112 -11.60 -7.86 -3.26
CA LYS A 112 -12.28 -9.04 -2.72
C LYS A 112 -11.55 -10.30 -3.16
N SER A 113 -10.30 -10.42 -2.72
CA SER A 113 -9.39 -11.49 -3.13
C SER A 113 -9.76 -12.86 -2.57
N SER A 114 -10.56 -12.89 -1.49
CA SER A 114 -11.07 -14.15 -0.90
C SER A 114 -11.99 -14.92 -1.85
N ALA A 115 -12.66 -14.24 -2.76
CA ALA A 115 -13.61 -14.83 -3.71
C ALA A 115 -12.94 -15.67 -4.82
N GLY A 116 -11.61 -15.57 -4.98
CA GLY A 116 -10.88 -16.21 -6.06
C GLY A 116 -9.65 -17.02 -5.62
N ARG A 117 -8.96 -17.57 -6.60
CA ARG A 117 -7.65 -18.22 -6.39
C ARG A 117 -6.53 -17.22 -6.66
N LEU A 118 -6.30 -16.30 -5.71
CA LEU A 118 -5.35 -15.18 -5.85
C LEU A 118 -3.98 -15.63 -6.39
N ARG A 119 -3.38 -16.67 -5.82
CA ARG A 119 -2.07 -17.18 -6.27
C ARG A 119 -2.05 -17.55 -7.76
N ARG A 120 -3.15 -18.15 -8.25
CA ARG A 120 -3.29 -18.51 -9.67
C ARG A 120 -3.45 -17.26 -10.54
N VAL A 121 -4.23 -16.30 -10.10
CA VAL A 121 -4.44 -15.04 -10.84
C VAL A 121 -3.14 -14.25 -10.95
N LEU A 122 -2.38 -14.14 -9.87
CA LEU A 122 -1.09 -13.45 -9.88
C LEU A 122 -0.06 -14.13 -10.78
N ALA A 123 -0.11 -15.45 -10.96
CA ALA A 123 0.75 -16.16 -11.89
C ALA A 123 0.51 -15.78 -13.36
N LEU A 124 -0.70 -15.29 -13.72
CA LEU A 124 -1.01 -14.80 -15.06
C LEU A 124 -0.30 -13.48 -15.41
N GLN A 125 0.19 -12.74 -14.42
CA GLN A 125 0.90 -11.47 -14.59
C GLN A 125 2.40 -11.67 -14.88
N LEU A 126 2.89 -12.91 -14.79
CA LEU A 126 4.31 -13.21 -14.98
C LEU A 126 4.71 -13.06 -16.46
N ASP A 127 5.99 -12.84 -16.70
CA ASP A 127 6.55 -12.86 -18.04
C ASP A 127 6.18 -14.16 -18.77
N PRO A 128 5.54 -14.06 -19.96
CA PRO A 128 4.97 -15.22 -20.64
C PRO A 128 6.01 -16.16 -21.24
N TYR A 129 7.26 -15.74 -21.41
CA TYR A 129 8.28 -16.50 -22.11
C TYR A 129 9.21 -17.26 -21.18
N ALA A 130 9.59 -16.68 -20.04
CA ALA A 130 10.55 -17.26 -19.12
C ALA A 130 9.89 -17.79 -17.83
N THR A 131 9.07 -17.00 -17.19
CA THR A 131 8.58 -17.29 -15.82
C THR A 131 7.21 -17.97 -15.81
N ALA A 132 6.23 -17.49 -16.59
CA ALA A 132 4.88 -18.06 -16.63
C ALA A 132 4.85 -19.56 -17.05
N PRO A 133 5.70 -20.07 -17.96
CA PRO A 133 5.73 -21.50 -18.28
C PRO A 133 6.08 -22.40 -17.11
N LEU A 134 6.79 -21.91 -16.10
CA LEU A 134 7.10 -22.61 -14.86
C LEU A 134 5.96 -22.56 -13.85
N TRP A 135 5.00 -21.68 -14.08
CA TRP A 135 3.80 -21.47 -13.25
C TRP A 135 4.08 -21.29 -11.75
N PRO A 136 5.11 -20.52 -11.33
CA PRO A 136 5.34 -20.27 -9.91
C PRO A 136 4.26 -19.35 -9.36
N ASP A 137 3.81 -19.61 -8.14
CA ASP A 137 2.93 -18.68 -7.47
C ASP A 137 3.73 -17.55 -6.75
N SER A 138 3.02 -16.52 -6.28
CA SER A 138 3.62 -15.36 -5.63
C SER A 138 4.42 -15.72 -4.36
N VAL A 139 4.00 -16.74 -3.62
CA VAL A 139 4.70 -17.21 -2.41
C VAL A 139 6.00 -17.94 -2.80
N SER A 140 5.97 -18.76 -3.84
CA SER A 140 7.17 -19.45 -4.34
C SER A 140 8.22 -18.47 -4.86
N ILE A 141 7.81 -17.41 -5.56
CA ILE A 141 8.73 -16.34 -6.00
C ILE A 141 9.32 -15.58 -4.80
N ALA A 142 8.48 -15.26 -3.81
CA ALA A 142 8.93 -14.63 -2.58
C ALA A 142 9.88 -15.54 -1.78
N ALA A 143 9.62 -16.85 -1.76
CA ALA A 143 10.50 -17.83 -1.13
C ALA A 143 11.87 -17.90 -1.80
N LEU A 144 11.91 -17.84 -3.14
CA LEU A 144 13.18 -17.73 -3.89
C LEU A 144 13.93 -16.45 -3.49
N GLN A 145 13.26 -15.31 -3.42
CA GLN A 145 13.89 -14.06 -2.99
C GLN A 145 14.44 -14.16 -1.56
N ALA A 146 13.66 -14.71 -0.63
CA ALA A 146 14.09 -14.92 0.74
C ALA A 146 15.29 -15.88 0.84
N ARG A 147 15.28 -17.01 0.10
CA ARG A 147 16.38 -17.97 0.06
C ARG A 147 17.68 -17.31 -0.40
N LEU A 148 17.64 -16.53 -1.48
CA LEU A 148 18.80 -15.80 -1.97
C LEU A 148 19.36 -14.81 -0.94
N ALA A 149 18.50 -14.09 -0.22
CA ALA A 149 18.91 -13.15 0.83
C ALA A 149 19.51 -13.87 2.06
N LEU A 150 18.96 -15.04 2.44
CA LEU A 150 19.50 -15.89 3.50
C LEU A 150 20.86 -16.47 3.12
N ASP A 151 21.01 -17.03 1.91
CA ASP A 151 22.25 -17.63 1.42
C ASP A 151 23.37 -16.59 1.26
N ALA A 152 22.99 -15.34 0.94
CA ALA A 152 23.92 -14.20 0.93
C ALA A 152 24.26 -13.66 2.33
N GLY A 153 23.63 -14.15 3.39
CA GLY A 153 23.86 -13.69 4.77
C GLY A 153 23.36 -12.26 5.04
N ILE A 154 22.44 -11.74 4.22
CA ILE A 154 21.88 -10.39 4.36
C ILE A 154 20.89 -10.33 5.52
N LEU A 155 20.15 -11.41 5.77
CA LEU A 155 19.18 -11.57 6.82
C LEU A 155 19.15 -13.02 7.32
N SER A 156 18.46 -13.27 8.44
CA SER A 156 18.23 -14.60 8.99
C SER A 156 16.72 -14.89 9.13
N GLU A 157 16.36 -16.16 9.27
CA GLU A 157 14.96 -16.54 9.57
C GLU A 157 14.48 -15.92 10.90
N ARG A 158 15.41 -15.67 11.84
CA ARG A 158 15.10 -15.01 13.10
C ARG A 158 14.72 -13.55 12.88
N ASP A 159 15.45 -12.82 12.03
CA ASP A 159 15.12 -11.43 11.68
C ASP A 159 13.72 -11.35 11.05
N MET A 160 13.39 -12.31 10.17
CA MET A 160 12.06 -12.42 9.56
C MET A 160 10.97 -12.66 10.61
N ALA A 161 11.18 -13.59 11.55
CA ALA A 161 10.25 -13.86 12.62
C ALA A 161 10.06 -12.63 13.55
N GLU A 162 11.11 -11.88 13.84
CA GLU A 162 11.06 -10.66 14.65
C GLU A 162 10.26 -9.54 13.96
N VAL A 163 10.31 -9.43 12.63
CA VAL A 163 9.41 -8.56 11.86
C VAL A 163 7.95 -8.92 12.12
N ALA A 164 7.60 -10.21 12.04
CA ALA A 164 6.23 -10.67 12.27
C ALA A 164 5.76 -10.45 13.72
N VAL A 165 6.64 -10.67 14.71
CA VAL A 165 6.36 -10.41 16.14
C VAL A 165 6.02 -8.93 16.35
N ARG A 166 6.90 -8.03 15.87
CA ARG A 166 6.70 -6.59 16.00
C ARG A 166 5.41 -6.15 15.28
N SER A 167 5.21 -6.55 14.02
CA SER A 167 4.01 -6.19 13.26
C SER A 167 2.71 -6.56 13.95
N ARG A 168 2.63 -7.76 14.54
CA ARG A 168 1.44 -8.22 15.28
C ARG A 168 1.23 -7.44 16.59
N ALA A 169 2.30 -7.10 17.30
CA ALA A 169 2.23 -6.28 18.50
C ALA A 169 1.75 -4.85 18.17
N ASP A 170 2.32 -4.22 17.14
CA ASP A 170 1.93 -2.88 16.69
C ASP A 170 0.47 -2.83 16.22
N ALA A 171 -0.01 -3.90 15.57
CA ALA A 171 -1.40 -4.03 15.14
C ALA A 171 -2.41 -4.22 16.28
N ALA A 172 -1.99 -4.47 17.51
CA ALA A 172 -2.90 -4.80 18.63
C ALA A 172 -3.93 -3.70 18.91
N THR A 173 -3.61 -2.44 18.61
CA THR A 173 -4.52 -1.29 18.76
C THR A 173 -5.17 -0.84 17.46
N ASN A 174 -4.86 -1.50 16.34
CA ASN A 174 -5.41 -1.16 15.03
C ASN A 174 -6.73 -1.92 14.76
N PRO A 175 -7.90 -1.27 14.78
CA PRO A 175 -9.20 -1.92 14.59
C PRO A 175 -9.42 -2.44 13.17
N TYR A 176 -8.55 -2.08 12.24
CA TYR A 176 -8.63 -2.48 10.83
C TYR A 176 -7.75 -3.70 10.50
N ALA A 177 -6.89 -4.12 11.44
CA ALA A 177 -6.01 -5.26 11.23
C ALA A 177 -6.77 -6.59 11.21
N GLN A 178 -6.40 -7.48 10.29
CA GLN A 178 -6.90 -8.85 10.21
C GLN A 178 -6.16 -9.78 11.17
N VAL A 179 -4.88 -9.51 11.39
CA VAL A 179 -4.00 -10.28 12.27
C VAL A 179 -3.35 -9.35 13.27
N ALA A 180 -3.46 -9.66 14.56
CA ALA A 180 -2.86 -8.89 15.63
C ALA A 180 -2.63 -9.79 16.85
N GLY A 181 -1.87 -9.29 17.84
CA GLY A 181 -1.68 -9.93 19.13
C GLY A 181 -0.26 -10.38 19.41
N GLU A 182 -0.04 -10.89 20.60
CA GLU A 182 1.28 -11.29 21.07
C GLU A 182 1.71 -12.68 20.54
N THR A 183 2.98 -12.80 20.19
CA THR A 183 3.64 -14.04 19.80
C THR A 183 5.15 -13.90 20.07
N THR A 184 5.92 -14.98 19.90
CA THR A 184 7.38 -14.94 20.03
C THR A 184 8.06 -15.52 18.80
N ALA A 185 9.30 -15.10 18.53
CA ALA A 185 10.07 -15.61 17.40
C ALA A 185 10.26 -17.13 17.48
N GLU A 186 10.49 -17.68 18.68
CA GLU A 186 10.66 -19.12 18.92
C GLU A 186 9.41 -19.91 18.51
N ARG A 187 8.22 -19.39 18.85
CA ARG A 187 6.95 -20.01 18.48
C ARG A 187 6.76 -20.00 16.96
N LEU A 188 7.04 -18.87 16.33
CA LEU A 188 6.90 -18.69 14.89
C LEU A 188 7.88 -19.59 14.12
N LEU A 189 9.14 -19.67 14.57
CA LEU A 189 10.15 -20.53 13.96
C LEU A 189 9.89 -22.02 14.10
N ALA A 190 9.06 -22.44 15.04
CA ALA A 190 8.63 -23.83 15.20
C ALA A 190 7.53 -24.25 14.21
N GLU A 191 6.90 -23.31 13.50
CA GLU A 191 5.88 -23.60 12.48
C GLU A 191 6.53 -24.25 11.24
N PRO A 192 5.81 -25.13 10.53
CA PRO A 192 6.30 -25.72 9.27
C PRO A 192 6.40 -24.66 8.17
N TYR A 193 7.29 -24.88 7.21
CA TYR A 193 7.36 -24.07 6.01
C TYR A 193 6.10 -24.19 5.14
N LEU A 194 5.62 -23.06 4.67
CA LEU A 194 4.60 -22.97 3.63
C LEU A 194 5.23 -23.16 2.24
N ALA A 195 6.37 -22.54 2.02
CA ALA A 195 7.28 -22.71 0.89
C ALA A 195 8.68 -22.32 1.40
N ASP A 196 9.58 -23.28 1.58
CA ASP A 196 10.90 -23.07 2.18
C ASP A 196 11.63 -21.88 1.52
N PRO A 197 12.09 -20.85 2.27
CA PRO A 197 12.16 -20.77 3.74
C PRO A 197 10.96 -20.05 4.42
N LEU A 198 9.90 -19.73 3.70
CA LEU A 198 8.78 -18.97 4.23
C LEU A 198 7.78 -19.83 4.99
N ARG A 199 7.34 -19.33 6.14
CA ARG A 199 6.25 -19.87 6.95
C ARG A 199 4.98 -19.03 6.75
N VAL A 200 3.86 -19.44 7.33
CA VAL A 200 2.60 -18.70 7.21
C VAL A 200 2.72 -17.26 7.74
N HIS A 201 3.43 -17.05 8.85
CA HIS A 201 3.62 -15.74 9.43
C HIS A 201 4.54 -14.81 8.62
N ASP A 202 5.33 -15.36 7.69
CA ASP A 202 6.16 -14.58 6.78
C ASP A 202 5.37 -13.96 5.62
N CYS A 203 4.12 -14.38 5.44
CA CYS A 203 3.26 -14.00 4.34
C CYS A 203 2.13 -13.10 4.84
N ALA A 204 1.88 -12.00 4.14
CA ALA A 204 0.68 -11.20 4.36
C ALA A 204 -0.59 -12.05 4.15
N PRO A 205 -1.61 -11.89 4.99
CA PRO A 205 -2.86 -12.61 4.84
C PRO A 205 -3.59 -12.17 3.56
N VAL A 206 -4.28 -13.09 2.91
CA VAL A 206 -5.26 -12.73 1.89
C VAL A 206 -6.43 -12.05 2.60
N GLY A 207 -6.83 -10.88 2.14
CA GLY A 207 -7.87 -10.10 2.78
C GLY A 207 -8.72 -9.33 1.79
N ASP A 208 -9.96 -9.05 2.21
CA ASP A 208 -10.91 -8.19 1.54
C ASP A 208 -10.98 -6.84 2.26
N GLY A 209 -11.09 -5.77 1.51
CA GLY A 209 -11.16 -4.43 2.10
C GLY A 209 -11.13 -3.32 1.07
N ALA A 210 -11.29 -2.10 1.57
CA ALA A 210 -11.28 -0.87 0.77
C ALA A 210 -10.59 0.26 1.52
N ALA A 211 -10.09 1.24 0.78
CA ALA A 211 -9.55 2.48 1.29
C ALA A 211 -9.92 3.65 0.38
N ALA A 212 -10.04 4.84 0.98
CA ALA A 212 -10.19 6.10 0.26
C ALA A 212 -9.39 7.21 0.93
N LEU A 213 -8.81 8.09 0.11
CA LEU A 213 -7.96 9.18 0.54
C LEU A 213 -8.32 10.45 -0.23
N VAL A 214 -8.40 11.58 0.48
CA VAL A 214 -8.76 12.88 -0.09
C VAL A 214 -7.53 13.78 -0.12
N LEU A 215 -7.28 14.35 -1.31
CA LEU A 215 -6.21 15.31 -1.57
C LEU A 215 -6.80 16.71 -1.80
N ALA A 216 -6.07 17.72 -1.37
CA ALA A 216 -6.39 19.10 -1.70
C ALA A 216 -5.13 19.95 -1.92
N ALA A 217 -5.30 20.99 -2.74
CA ALA A 217 -4.24 21.95 -3.03
C ALA A 217 -4.16 23.06 -1.97
N ASP A 218 -2.97 23.58 -1.73
CA ASP A 218 -2.63 24.87 -1.07
C ASP A 218 -3.65 25.30 0.03
N ASP A 219 -4.24 26.47 -0.16
CA ASP A 219 -5.20 27.08 0.78
C ASP A 219 -6.48 26.26 0.94
N ARG A 220 -6.87 25.45 -0.05
CA ARG A 220 -8.01 24.54 0.08
C ARG A 220 -7.75 23.54 1.20
N ALA A 221 -6.55 22.93 1.23
CA ALA A 221 -6.16 21.98 2.27
C ALA A 221 -6.19 22.62 3.67
N ARG A 222 -5.68 23.86 3.81
CA ARG A 222 -5.67 24.60 5.09
C ARG A 222 -7.07 24.95 5.59
N ARG A 223 -8.00 25.22 4.67
CA ARG A 223 -9.41 25.52 5.06
C ARG A 223 -10.19 24.27 5.47
N GLN A 224 -9.82 23.12 4.93
CA GLN A 224 -10.57 21.87 5.17
C GLN A 224 -10.05 21.09 6.37
N HIS A 225 -8.77 21.16 6.67
CA HIS A 225 -8.17 20.38 7.76
C HIS A 225 -7.18 21.22 8.57
N GLU A 226 -7.28 21.15 9.89
CA GLU A 226 -6.43 21.94 10.81
C GLU A 226 -4.95 21.55 10.69
N ARG A 227 -4.67 20.25 10.50
CA ARG A 227 -3.32 19.69 10.31
C ARG A 227 -3.26 18.82 9.06
N PRO A 228 -3.22 19.40 7.85
CA PRO A 228 -3.08 18.60 6.64
C PRO A 228 -1.72 17.90 6.60
N ALA A 229 -1.67 16.69 6.07
CA ALA A 229 -0.41 16.00 5.82
C ALA A 229 0.12 16.41 4.44
N TRP A 230 1.12 17.29 4.42
CA TRP A 230 1.70 17.82 3.19
C TRP A 230 2.58 16.80 2.49
N ILE A 231 2.36 16.60 1.20
CA ILE A 231 3.20 15.75 0.37
C ILE A 231 4.40 16.60 -0.06
N THR A 232 5.57 16.26 0.46
CA THR A 232 6.83 16.96 0.13
C THR A 232 7.62 16.25 -0.95
N GLY A 233 7.35 14.96 -1.18
CA GLY A 233 7.91 14.18 -2.26
C GLY A 233 7.04 12.97 -2.59
N ALA A 234 6.91 12.66 -3.88
CA ALA A 234 6.30 11.41 -4.33
C ALA A 234 6.92 10.99 -5.67
N ALA A 235 7.38 9.75 -5.77
CA ALA A 235 7.95 9.20 -6.98
C ALA A 235 7.79 7.68 -7.01
N HIS A 236 7.79 7.11 -8.20
CA HIS A 236 7.81 5.66 -8.39
C HIS A 236 8.83 5.23 -9.43
N ARG A 237 9.30 3.98 -9.33
CA ARG A 237 10.21 3.33 -10.28
C ARG A 237 9.85 1.86 -10.42
N ILE A 238 10.27 1.26 -11.52
CA ILE A 238 10.06 -0.15 -11.83
C ILE A 238 11.37 -0.80 -12.27
N ASP A 239 11.61 -2.02 -11.80
CA ASP A 239 12.69 -2.91 -12.23
C ASP A 239 12.22 -3.80 -13.41
N PRO A 240 13.15 -4.44 -14.16
CA PRO A 240 12.77 -5.38 -15.23
C PRO A 240 11.77 -6.43 -14.77
N GLN A 241 10.91 -6.88 -15.69
CA GLN A 241 9.91 -7.93 -15.40
C GLN A 241 10.57 -9.29 -15.19
N THR A 242 11.59 -9.60 -15.97
CA THR A 242 12.26 -10.90 -15.94
C THR A 242 13.09 -11.07 -14.67
N LEU A 243 12.75 -12.05 -13.84
CA LEU A 243 13.40 -12.28 -12.55
C LEU A 243 14.90 -12.55 -12.70
N GLY A 244 15.33 -13.24 -13.78
CA GLY A 244 16.74 -13.57 -14.05
C GLY A 244 17.63 -12.38 -14.42
N GLU A 245 17.06 -11.21 -14.73
CA GLU A 245 17.79 -9.96 -15.00
C GLU A 245 17.96 -9.10 -13.74
N ARG A 246 17.42 -9.54 -12.60
CA ARG A 246 17.38 -8.78 -11.35
C ARG A 246 18.24 -9.43 -10.28
N ASP A 247 18.96 -8.63 -9.53
CA ASP A 247 19.47 -9.03 -8.21
C ASP A 247 18.29 -8.99 -7.21
N LEU A 248 17.74 -10.17 -6.88
CA LEU A 248 16.60 -10.28 -5.98
C LEU A 248 16.96 -10.00 -4.51
N THR A 249 18.23 -9.85 -4.18
CA THR A 249 18.72 -9.48 -2.84
C THR A 249 18.75 -7.96 -2.63
N ALA A 250 18.50 -7.17 -3.68
CA ALA A 250 18.45 -5.72 -3.67
C ALA A 250 17.12 -5.21 -4.25
N VAL A 251 16.79 -3.95 -4.00
CA VAL A 251 15.55 -3.29 -4.50
C VAL A 251 15.91 -1.94 -5.14
N PRO A 252 16.58 -1.94 -6.32
CA PRO A 252 17.07 -0.71 -6.97
C PRO A 252 15.95 0.29 -7.27
N SER A 253 14.77 -0.20 -7.67
CA SER A 253 13.62 0.68 -7.93
C SER A 253 13.11 1.40 -6.68
N ALA A 254 13.17 0.79 -5.49
CA ALA A 254 12.85 1.47 -4.24
C ALA A 254 13.88 2.55 -3.90
N THR A 255 15.18 2.24 -4.04
CA THR A 255 16.26 3.22 -3.83
C THR A 255 16.13 4.41 -4.80
N ALA A 256 15.86 4.15 -6.07
CA ALA A 256 15.70 5.19 -7.07
C ALA A 256 14.40 6.01 -6.88
N ALA A 257 13.33 5.39 -6.40
CA ALA A 257 12.09 6.08 -6.04
C ALA A 257 12.30 6.98 -4.81
N ALA A 258 13.00 6.49 -3.78
CA ALA A 258 13.36 7.25 -2.58
C ALA A 258 14.19 8.49 -2.92
N ALA A 259 15.23 8.32 -3.75
CA ALA A 259 16.06 9.44 -4.20
C ALA A 259 15.25 10.49 -4.99
N ALA A 260 14.33 10.05 -5.88
CA ALA A 260 13.50 10.95 -6.67
C ALA A 260 12.37 11.61 -5.84
N ALA A 261 11.94 10.99 -4.75
CA ALA A 261 11.01 11.57 -3.78
C ALA A 261 11.73 12.45 -2.73
N GLU A 262 13.05 12.61 -2.85
CA GLU A 262 13.88 13.35 -1.88
C GLU A 262 13.66 12.85 -0.43
N LEU A 263 13.64 11.51 -0.25
CA LEU A 263 13.38 10.90 1.04
C LEU A 263 14.39 11.39 2.11
N PRO A 264 13.93 12.08 3.16
CA PRO A 264 14.82 12.61 4.18
C PRO A 264 15.29 11.52 5.15
N ALA A 265 16.46 11.73 5.77
CA ALA A 265 17.02 10.80 6.75
C ALA A 265 16.35 10.89 8.14
N ASP A 266 15.75 12.03 8.47
CA ASP A 266 15.14 12.34 9.77
C ASP A 266 13.63 12.04 9.78
N LEU A 267 13.27 10.78 9.63
CA LEU A 267 11.89 10.30 9.68
C LEU A 267 11.49 9.86 11.09
N ASP A 268 10.27 10.18 11.52
CA ASP A 268 9.69 9.66 12.76
C ASP A 268 9.16 8.23 12.57
N ALA A 269 8.61 7.94 11.39
CA ALA A 269 8.05 6.64 11.05
C ALA A 269 8.08 6.36 9.54
N ALA A 270 7.91 5.10 9.18
CA ALA A 270 7.71 4.65 7.80
C ALA A 270 6.64 3.55 7.75
N GLU A 271 5.65 3.72 6.88
CA GLU A 271 4.63 2.72 6.56
C GLU A 271 4.99 2.03 5.24
N LEU A 272 5.46 0.79 5.33
CA LEU A 272 5.97 0.01 4.21
C LEU A 272 4.94 -1.03 3.76
N HIS A 273 4.63 -1.08 2.48
CA HIS A 273 3.91 -2.18 1.86
C HIS A 273 4.89 -3.31 1.57
N ALA A 274 5.06 -4.19 2.53
CA ALA A 274 5.89 -5.38 2.46
C ALA A 274 5.02 -6.62 2.68
N PRO A 275 4.56 -7.30 1.61
CA PRO A 275 3.72 -8.49 1.72
C PRO A 275 4.41 -9.70 2.36
N PHE A 276 5.74 -9.66 2.51
CA PHE A 276 6.53 -10.72 3.13
C PHE A 276 7.56 -10.13 4.09
N THR A 277 7.89 -10.87 5.15
CA THR A 277 8.79 -10.41 6.22
C THR A 277 10.19 -10.01 5.72
N HIS A 278 10.82 -10.83 4.87
CA HIS A 278 12.11 -10.52 4.26
C HIS A 278 12.07 -9.25 3.39
N GLN A 279 10.94 -8.97 2.75
CA GLN A 279 10.79 -7.79 1.91
C GLN A 279 10.82 -6.50 2.73
N GLU A 280 10.30 -6.51 3.96
CA GLU A 280 10.44 -5.35 4.84
C GLU A 280 11.91 -5.07 5.16
N LEU A 281 12.69 -6.10 5.45
CA LEU A 281 14.13 -5.96 5.75
C LEU A 281 14.90 -5.41 4.53
N LEU A 282 14.61 -5.93 3.33
CA LEU A 282 15.21 -5.44 2.10
C LEU A 282 14.82 -3.98 1.82
N LEU A 283 13.55 -3.62 2.03
CA LEU A 283 13.07 -2.24 1.86
C LEU A 283 13.68 -1.28 2.87
N ARG A 284 13.85 -1.68 4.14
CA ARG A 284 14.53 -0.85 5.13
C ARG A 284 15.94 -0.47 4.67
N THR A 285 16.68 -1.44 4.14
CA THR A 285 18.02 -1.22 3.57
C THR A 285 17.96 -0.33 2.32
N ALA A 286 17.06 -0.63 1.38
CA ALA A 286 16.95 0.11 0.11
C ALA A 286 16.54 1.58 0.29
N LEU A 287 15.71 1.86 1.32
CA LEU A 287 15.26 3.20 1.67
C LEU A 287 16.18 3.92 2.68
N GLY A 288 17.24 3.26 3.15
CA GLY A 288 18.18 3.85 4.12
C GLY A 288 17.54 4.17 5.48
N LEU A 289 16.57 3.37 5.93
CA LEU A 289 15.83 3.61 7.18
C LEU A 289 16.67 3.16 8.38
N GLY A 290 17.06 4.10 9.23
CA GLY A 290 17.83 3.84 10.45
C GLY A 290 16.98 3.27 11.61
N ASP A 291 17.64 2.81 12.66
CA ASP A 291 17.01 2.17 13.84
C ASP A 291 16.08 3.12 14.63
N GLY A 292 16.21 4.43 14.47
CA GLY A 292 15.33 5.42 15.11
C GLY A 292 13.97 5.59 14.43
N VAL A 293 13.77 5.04 13.23
CA VAL A 293 12.53 5.14 12.48
C VAL A 293 11.56 4.05 12.91
N ARG A 294 10.36 4.42 13.34
CA ARG A 294 9.30 3.44 13.66
C ARG A 294 8.77 2.82 12.36
N ILE A 295 8.97 1.54 12.18
CA ILE A 295 8.55 0.81 10.98
C ILE A 295 7.17 0.20 11.18
N ASN A 296 6.24 0.50 10.27
CA ASN A 296 4.89 -0.05 10.24
C ASN A 296 4.13 0.04 11.58
N PRO A 297 4.03 1.22 12.22
CA PRO A 297 3.28 1.36 13.48
C PRO A 297 1.79 0.96 13.38
N SER A 298 1.26 0.83 12.15
CA SER A 298 -0.08 0.28 11.92
C SER A 298 -0.15 -1.26 11.94
N GLY A 299 1.00 -1.95 12.02
CA GLY A 299 1.17 -3.40 11.83
C GLY A 299 1.55 -3.78 10.40
N GLY A 300 1.48 -2.86 9.44
CA GLY A 300 1.90 -3.08 8.06
C GLY A 300 1.01 -4.06 7.26
N ALA A 301 1.52 -4.47 6.10
CA ALA A 301 0.84 -5.42 5.22
C ALA A 301 0.71 -6.83 5.84
N LEU A 302 1.63 -7.23 6.71
CA LEU A 302 1.59 -8.52 7.41
C LEU A 302 0.37 -8.66 8.34
N CYS A 303 -0.26 -7.55 8.70
CA CYS A 303 -1.44 -7.52 9.55
C CYS A 303 -2.74 -7.24 8.81
N GLY A 304 -2.67 -6.86 7.53
CA GLY A 304 -3.81 -6.66 6.64
C GLY A 304 -3.37 -6.19 5.26
N ASN A 305 -3.72 -6.97 4.22
CA ASN A 305 -3.24 -6.74 2.86
C ASN A 305 -4.36 -6.87 1.82
N PRO A 306 -5.43 -6.04 1.88
CA PRO A 306 -6.47 -6.07 0.86
C PRO A 306 -5.90 -5.56 -0.46
N MET A 307 -5.95 -6.42 -1.50
CA MET A 307 -5.42 -6.08 -2.83
C MET A 307 -6.05 -4.77 -3.35
N PHE A 308 -5.24 -3.98 -4.07
CA PHE A 308 -5.56 -2.67 -4.65
C PHE A 308 -5.85 -1.54 -3.68
N SER A 309 -5.91 -1.79 -2.39
CA SER A 309 -5.95 -0.76 -1.36
C SER A 309 -4.78 -0.83 -0.37
N ALA A 310 -3.99 -1.90 -0.39
CA ALA A 310 -2.93 -2.12 0.59
C ALA A 310 -1.83 -1.04 0.54
N GLY A 311 -1.41 -0.61 -0.64
CA GLY A 311 -0.48 0.50 -0.82
C GLY A 311 -1.08 1.82 -0.40
N LEU A 312 -2.35 2.09 -0.77
CA LEU A 312 -3.07 3.29 -0.33
C LEU A 312 -3.25 3.31 1.19
N ASN A 313 -3.48 2.16 1.83
CA ASN A 313 -3.55 2.05 3.29
C ASN A 313 -2.24 2.50 3.96
N ARG A 314 -1.08 2.23 3.37
CA ARG A 314 0.21 2.71 3.90
C ARG A 314 0.32 4.23 3.82
N ILE A 315 -0.09 4.83 2.68
CA ILE A 315 -0.13 6.28 2.52
C ILE A 315 -1.13 6.91 3.51
N GLY A 316 -2.31 6.32 3.65
CA GLY A 316 -3.33 6.79 4.58
C GLY A 316 -2.92 6.66 6.05
N ALA A 317 -2.29 5.56 6.45
CA ALA A 317 -1.76 5.37 7.79
C ALA A 317 -0.66 6.41 8.11
N ALA A 318 0.28 6.63 7.19
CA ALA A 318 1.31 7.65 7.31
C ALA A 318 0.70 9.07 7.43
N ALA A 319 -0.30 9.40 6.60
CA ALA A 319 -1.01 10.66 6.69
C ALA A 319 -1.74 10.82 8.03
N THR A 320 -2.33 9.76 8.55
CA THR A 320 -3.01 9.77 9.85
C THR A 320 -2.05 10.09 11.00
N LEU A 321 -0.84 9.53 10.99
CA LEU A 321 0.19 9.86 11.99
C LEU A 321 0.54 11.36 11.98
N VAL A 322 0.64 11.96 10.80
CA VAL A 322 0.92 13.39 10.64
C VAL A 322 -0.28 14.23 11.06
N MET A 323 -1.46 13.93 10.56
CA MET A 323 -2.69 14.68 10.84
C MET A 323 -3.10 14.63 12.31
N SER A 324 -2.85 13.51 13.01
CA SER A 324 -3.11 13.36 14.44
C SER A 324 -2.03 13.98 15.34
N GLY A 325 -0.91 14.43 14.76
CA GLY A 325 0.21 14.99 15.51
C GLY A 325 1.10 13.96 16.20
N GLN A 326 0.96 12.67 15.88
CA GLN A 326 1.81 11.60 16.42
C GLN A 326 3.20 11.53 15.75
N ALA A 327 3.34 12.16 14.60
CA ALA A 327 4.61 12.29 13.87
C ALA A 327 4.66 13.63 13.13
N GLY A 328 5.86 14.16 12.95
CA GLY A 328 6.12 15.36 12.15
C GLY A 328 6.42 15.04 10.69
N ARG A 329 7.10 13.89 10.45
CA ARG A 329 7.54 13.47 9.11
C ARG A 329 7.49 11.96 8.98
N VAL A 330 6.78 11.46 7.97
CA VAL A 330 6.55 10.03 7.76
C VAL A 330 6.75 9.67 6.29
N ALA A 331 7.45 8.56 6.05
CA ALA A 331 7.50 7.94 4.73
C ALA A 331 6.36 6.94 4.54
N ALA A 332 5.81 6.88 3.34
CA ALA A 332 4.92 5.80 2.93
C ALA A 332 5.48 5.12 1.67
N HIS A 333 5.32 3.82 1.59
CA HIS A 333 5.79 3.02 0.47
C HIS A 333 4.69 2.10 -0.02
N ALA A 334 4.60 1.93 -1.34
CA ALA A 334 3.75 0.94 -1.99
C ALA A 334 4.56 0.12 -2.99
N THR A 335 4.24 -1.18 -3.09
CA THR A 335 4.86 -2.07 -4.06
C THR A 335 3.84 -2.77 -4.93
N SER A 336 4.25 -3.15 -6.15
CA SER A 336 3.50 -3.99 -7.08
C SER A 336 4.46 -4.90 -7.85
N GLY A 337 3.92 -5.99 -8.39
CA GLY A 337 4.69 -6.99 -9.13
C GLY A 337 5.52 -7.92 -8.23
N PRO A 338 6.04 -9.02 -8.80
CA PRO A 338 6.75 -10.06 -8.06
C PRO A 338 8.10 -9.55 -7.53
N ALA A 339 8.45 -9.97 -6.31
CA ALA A 339 9.73 -9.68 -5.67
C ALA A 339 10.06 -8.17 -5.66
N LEU A 340 9.11 -7.32 -5.23
CA LEU A 340 9.28 -5.86 -5.13
C LEU A 340 9.65 -5.19 -6.46
N GLN A 341 9.04 -5.61 -7.57
CA GLN A 341 9.39 -5.13 -8.91
C GLN A 341 9.15 -3.64 -9.10
N GLN A 342 8.03 -3.11 -8.60
CA GLN A 342 7.66 -1.71 -8.75
C GLN A 342 7.44 -1.09 -7.38
N ASN A 343 8.01 0.09 -7.17
CA ASN A 343 7.98 0.76 -5.87
C ASN A 343 7.63 2.23 -6.01
N LEU A 344 6.73 2.70 -5.15
CA LEU A 344 6.34 4.09 -4.98
C LEU A 344 6.73 4.53 -3.57
N VAL A 345 7.35 5.70 -3.46
CA VAL A 345 7.70 6.34 -2.19
C VAL A 345 7.00 7.70 -2.11
N CYS A 346 6.39 7.98 -0.96
CA CYS A 346 5.75 9.26 -0.65
C CYS A 346 6.27 9.75 0.69
N VAL A 347 6.58 11.05 0.78
CA VAL A 347 6.99 11.74 2.01
C VAL A 347 5.88 12.68 2.44
N LEU A 348 5.44 12.53 3.69
CA LEU A 348 4.36 13.30 4.30
C LEU A 348 4.89 14.07 5.50
N GLU A 349 4.60 15.37 5.57
CA GLU A 349 5.05 16.26 6.65
C GLU A 349 3.91 17.08 7.25
N ALA A 350 4.04 17.38 8.54
CA ALA A 350 3.25 18.41 9.16
C ALA A 350 3.56 19.78 8.53
N GLY A 351 2.55 20.61 8.31
CA GLY A 351 2.75 21.97 7.84
C GLY A 351 3.55 22.80 8.86
N ARG A 352 4.48 23.58 8.36
CA ARG A 352 5.14 24.64 9.14
C ARG A 352 4.24 25.87 9.23
#